data_90c9af9ea4144df540bd0339a8e75275
#
_entry.id   90c9af9ea4144df540bd0339a8e75275
#
_cell.length_a   1.000
_cell.length_b   1.000
_cell.length_c   1.000
_cell.angle_alpha   90.00
_cell.angle_beta   90.00
_cell.angle_gamma   90.00
#
_symmetry.space_group_name_H-M   'P 1'
#
loop_
_entity.id
_entity.type
_entity.pdbx_description
1 polymer ?
#
loop_
_entity_poly.entity_id
_entity_poly.type
_entity_poly.pdbx_seq_one_letter_code
_entity_poly.pdbx_strand_id
1 'polypeptide(L)'
;MQQRFGDGVAAALMACTCVGAASAQNVDFSGGWMPLYHEDGPERLPGPELGDYTGIPINDAARLRADSYDADRISVVTEYQCRQHSADYSMRGLATLRIDSEIDPATQRFIAFHTRIGFQSMERTIWLDGRAHPPAEAAHTWQGFSTGVWDGNVLTITTTHLKAYYLRRNGVAATPLRTLTEHWMRHGEFLTVVTIIDDPVSLTEPLVRSQSWVLDPGQRMGTTQCEYVTEIPDPAQLVPHHLPGSNPWLLEFAENYGLPYDAVRGGAETLYPEYRLVMGPPAKPPPEQCEVYCICSTLFDCQREPGTTLFGGRLPGAPPNGPSSSPSSAVPR
;
A
#
# COMPACT_ATOMS: atom_id res chain seq x y z
N MET A 1 -27.66 -90.12 2.28
CA MET A 1 -28.43 -88.96 2.73
C MET A 1 -27.67 -88.25 3.83
N GLN A 2 -26.91 -87.27 3.56
CA GLN A 2 -26.26 -86.41 4.55
C GLN A 2 -25.94 -85.07 3.91
N GLN A 3 -26.67 -84.03 4.25
CA GLN A 3 -26.48 -82.68 3.95
C GLN A 3 -25.32 -82.13 4.81
N ARG A 4 -24.30 -81.53 4.17
CA ARG A 4 -23.31 -80.72 4.88
C ARG A 4 -23.60 -79.28 4.61
N PHE A 5 -23.90 -78.53 5.66
CA PHE A 5 -23.95 -77.09 5.72
C PHE A 5 -22.53 -76.53 5.65
N GLY A 6 -22.28 -75.65 4.72
CA GLY A 6 -21.02 -74.91 4.64
C GLY A 6 -21.22 -73.54 5.24
N ASP A 7 -20.53 -73.26 6.34
CA ASP A 7 -20.49 -71.92 6.98
C ASP A 7 -19.61 -70.96 6.19
N GLY A 8 -20.22 -70.00 5.54
CA GLY A 8 -19.54 -68.87 4.91
C GLY A 8 -19.29 -67.76 5.92
N VAL A 9 -18.05 -67.60 6.34
CA VAL A 9 -17.62 -66.44 7.15
C VAL A 9 -17.41 -65.28 6.21
N ALA A 10 -18.30 -64.32 6.25
CA ALA A 10 -18.14 -63.03 5.56
C ALA A 10 -17.22 -62.13 6.40
N ALA A 11 -15.97 -61.96 5.94
CA ALA A 11 -15.04 -60.96 6.51
C ALA A 11 -15.38 -59.59 5.97
N ALA A 12 -15.99 -58.73 6.83
CA ALA A 12 -16.23 -57.33 6.55
C ALA A 12 -14.89 -56.58 6.70
N LEU A 13 -14.28 -56.19 5.58
CA LEU A 13 -13.17 -55.25 5.55
C LEU A 13 -13.69 -53.83 5.85
N MET A 14 -13.46 -53.38 7.07
CA MET A 14 -13.70 -52.00 7.49
C MET A 14 -12.53 -51.13 6.97
N ALA A 15 -12.70 -50.57 5.78
CA ALA A 15 -11.76 -49.57 5.26
C ALA A 15 -11.85 -48.30 6.09
N CYS A 16 -10.91 -48.10 7.03
CA CYS A 16 -10.74 -46.89 7.77
C CYS A 16 -10.14 -45.83 6.80
N THR A 17 -10.98 -45.06 6.13
CA THR A 17 -10.53 -43.86 5.40
C THR A 17 -10.12 -42.81 6.43
N CYS A 18 -8.85 -42.80 6.79
CA CYS A 18 -8.25 -41.65 7.41
C CYS A 18 -8.31 -40.48 6.42
N VAL A 19 -9.38 -39.71 6.43
CA VAL A 19 -9.37 -38.37 5.86
C VAL A 19 -8.44 -37.56 6.77
N GLY A 20 -7.15 -37.60 6.45
CA GLY A 20 -6.19 -36.66 7.00
C GLY A 20 -6.70 -35.28 6.63
N ALA A 21 -7.17 -34.50 7.62
CA ALA A 21 -7.31 -33.08 7.43
C ALA A 21 -5.92 -32.59 7.00
N ALA A 22 -5.77 -32.28 5.71
CA ALA A 22 -4.62 -31.54 5.24
C ALA A 22 -4.65 -30.24 6.02
N SER A 23 -3.83 -30.15 7.09
CA SER A 23 -3.59 -28.87 7.74
C SER A 23 -3.02 -28.00 6.64
N ALA A 24 -3.76 -26.99 6.22
CA ALA A 24 -3.24 -25.98 5.32
C ALA A 24 -1.92 -25.49 5.94
N GLN A 25 -0.82 -25.73 5.24
CA GLN A 25 0.50 -25.29 5.68
C GLN A 25 0.47 -23.78 5.52
N ASN A 26 0.30 -23.05 6.63
CA ASN A 26 0.28 -21.61 6.63
C ASN A 26 1.55 -21.08 5.99
N VAL A 27 1.40 -20.15 5.06
CA VAL A 27 2.52 -19.54 4.37
C VAL A 27 3.26 -18.62 5.36
N ASP A 28 4.56 -18.79 5.48
CA ASP A 28 5.40 -17.88 6.25
C ASP A 28 5.75 -16.64 5.43
N PHE A 29 5.34 -15.47 5.90
CA PHE A 29 5.67 -14.18 5.30
C PHE A 29 6.91 -13.53 5.92
N SER A 30 7.54 -14.16 6.91
CA SER A 30 8.70 -13.59 7.60
C SER A 30 9.84 -13.29 6.63
N GLY A 31 10.52 -12.18 6.88
CA GLY A 31 11.66 -11.74 6.08
C GLY A 31 11.72 -10.24 5.87
N GLY A 32 12.76 -9.83 5.18
CA GLY A 32 12.90 -8.49 4.63
C GLY A 32 12.37 -8.44 3.21
N TRP A 33 11.61 -7.41 2.88
CA TRP A 33 10.92 -7.25 1.61
C TRP A 33 11.23 -5.89 0.99
N MET A 34 11.61 -5.87 -0.30
CA MET A 34 11.83 -4.67 -1.10
C MET A 34 10.58 -4.37 -1.92
N PRO A 35 10.06 -3.13 -1.93
CA PRO A 35 8.89 -2.79 -2.73
C PRO A 35 9.23 -2.79 -4.22
N LEU A 36 8.29 -3.31 -5.02
CA LEU A 36 8.28 -3.18 -6.47
C LEU A 36 7.31 -2.06 -6.83
N TYR A 37 7.84 -0.92 -7.25
CA TYR A 37 6.99 0.21 -7.64
C TYR A 37 6.44 -0.01 -9.05
N HIS A 38 5.20 -0.45 -9.15
CA HIS A 38 4.51 -0.73 -10.40
C HIS A 38 3.17 0.01 -10.53
N GLU A 39 2.60 0.45 -9.40
CA GLU A 39 1.39 1.25 -9.34
C GLU A 39 1.64 2.57 -8.63
N ASP A 40 0.88 3.58 -8.96
CA ASP A 40 0.88 4.88 -8.29
C ASP A 40 2.27 5.53 -8.15
N GLY A 41 3.19 5.23 -9.08
CA GLY A 41 4.56 5.77 -9.03
C GLY A 41 4.59 7.28 -8.82
N PRO A 42 3.81 8.08 -9.56
CA PRO A 42 3.76 9.54 -9.39
C PRO A 42 3.22 9.99 -8.04
N GLU A 43 2.41 9.18 -7.37
CA GLU A 43 1.85 9.53 -6.06
C GLU A 43 2.81 9.38 -4.90
N ARG A 44 3.97 8.74 -5.11
CA ARG A 44 4.85 8.38 -4.01
C ARG A 44 5.75 9.52 -3.56
N LEU A 45 6.32 10.24 -4.50
CA LEU A 45 7.23 11.35 -4.25
C LEU A 45 7.20 12.34 -5.42
N PRO A 46 6.84 13.59 -5.20
CA PRO A 46 6.40 14.25 -3.96
C PRO A 46 4.93 13.98 -3.61
N GLY A 47 4.18 13.35 -4.45
CA GLY A 47 2.75 13.09 -4.39
C GLY A 47 2.08 13.52 -5.70
N PRO A 48 0.80 13.21 -5.86
CA PRO A 48 0.03 13.64 -7.04
C PRO A 48 -0.23 15.14 -6.98
N GLU A 49 -0.41 15.72 -8.15
CA GLU A 49 -0.80 17.12 -8.29
C GLU A 49 -2.14 17.40 -7.61
N LEU A 50 -2.32 18.62 -7.15
CA LEU A 50 -3.60 19.07 -6.62
C LEU A 50 -4.65 19.09 -7.74
N GLY A 51 -5.87 18.72 -7.39
CA GLY A 51 -6.98 18.61 -8.35
C GLY A 51 -7.01 17.29 -9.14
N ASP A 52 -6.00 16.42 -9.04
CA ASP A 52 -6.04 15.07 -9.60
C ASP A 52 -6.84 14.13 -8.71
N TYR A 53 -8.05 13.81 -9.13
CA TYR A 53 -8.92 12.82 -8.46
C TYR A 53 -9.17 11.59 -9.33
N THR A 54 -8.48 11.46 -10.44
CA THR A 54 -8.68 10.38 -11.41
C THR A 54 -8.47 9.01 -10.75
N GLY A 55 -9.39 8.09 -11.04
CA GLY A 55 -9.34 6.71 -10.55
C GLY A 55 -9.69 6.50 -9.09
N ILE A 56 -10.05 7.55 -8.35
CA ILE A 56 -10.43 7.42 -6.94
C ILE A 56 -11.95 7.60 -6.79
N PRO A 57 -12.66 6.62 -6.23
CA PRO A 57 -14.11 6.66 -6.10
C PRO A 57 -14.59 7.60 -4.97
N ILE A 58 -14.18 8.87 -5.00
CA ILE A 58 -14.56 9.87 -4.01
C ILE A 58 -15.94 10.48 -4.31
N ASN A 59 -16.67 10.76 -3.25
CA ASN A 59 -17.91 11.53 -3.34
C ASN A 59 -17.64 13.04 -3.37
N ASP A 60 -18.69 13.84 -3.61
CA ASP A 60 -18.57 15.29 -3.72
C ASP A 60 -18.07 15.97 -2.44
N ALA A 61 -18.46 15.46 -1.27
CA ALA A 61 -18.01 16.00 0.01
C ALA A 61 -16.49 15.77 0.21
N ALA A 62 -16.00 14.60 -0.14
CA ALA A 62 -14.56 14.29 -0.11
C ALA A 62 -13.78 15.12 -1.13
N ARG A 63 -14.34 15.35 -2.32
CA ARG A 63 -13.76 16.23 -3.36
C ARG A 63 -13.65 17.66 -2.86
N LEU A 64 -14.73 18.21 -2.31
CA LEU A 64 -14.72 19.56 -1.74
C LEU A 64 -13.68 19.72 -0.62
N ARG A 65 -13.53 18.70 0.22
CA ARG A 65 -12.51 18.68 1.25
C ARG A 65 -11.10 18.62 0.67
N ALA A 66 -10.88 17.81 -0.37
CA ALA A 66 -9.60 17.74 -1.07
C ALA A 66 -9.24 19.07 -1.73
N ASP A 67 -10.22 19.79 -2.30
CA ASP A 67 -10.03 21.11 -2.89
C ASP A 67 -9.52 22.15 -1.88
N SER A 68 -9.80 21.95 -0.60
CA SER A 68 -9.34 22.87 0.46
C SER A 68 -7.91 22.58 0.94
N TYR A 69 -7.28 21.53 0.45
CA TYR A 69 -5.96 21.10 0.91
C TYR A 69 -4.89 22.11 0.53
N ASP A 70 -4.04 22.41 1.51
CA ASP A 70 -2.85 23.22 1.36
C ASP A 70 -1.62 22.36 1.60
N ALA A 71 -0.73 22.29 0.61
CA ALA A 71 0.47 21.47 0.67
C ALA A 71 1.46 21.97 1.75
N ASP A 72 1.44 23.25 2.08
CA ASP A 72 2.31 23.85 3.10
C ASP A 72 1.98 23.36 4.52
N ARG A 73 0.85 22.68 4.70
CA ARG A 73 0.45 22.14 6.00
C ARG A 73 1.53 21.26 6.64
N ILE A 74 2.28 20.51 5.85
CA ILE A 74 3.37 19.64 6.34
C ILE A 74 4.52 20.48 6.89
N SER A 75 4.82 21.62 6.27
CA SER A 75 5.95 22.50 6.65
C SER A 75 5.61 23.48 7.77
N VAL A 76 4.34 23.85 7.91
CA VAL A 76 3.89 24.88 8.86
C VAL A 76 3.36 24.27 10.15
N VAL A 77 2.60 23.18 10.07
CA VAL A 77 1.96 22.53 11.22
C VAL A 77 2.80 21.39 11.73
N THR A 78 3.49 21.56 12.85
CA THR A 78 4.48 20.61 13.39
C THR A 78 3.93 19.20 13.64
N GLU A 79 2.64 19.07 14.03
CA GLU A 79 2.03 17.76 14.19
C GLU A 79 1.97 16.93 12.89
N TYR A 80 2.12 17.55 11.73
CA TYR A 80 2.11 16.83 10.45
C TYR A 80 3.49 16.34 10.02
N GLN A 81 4.58 16.95 10.51
CA GLN A 81 5.94 16.64 10.05
C GLN A 81 6.37 15.22 10.40
N CYS A 82 6.12 14.77 11.63
CA CYS A 82 6.49 13.43 12.08
C CYS A 82 5.29 12.49 12.22
N ARG A 83 4.19 12.79 11.57
CA ARG A 83 3.00 11.96 11.60
C ARG A 83 3.23 10.66 10.85
N GLN A 84 3.06 9.53 11.52
CA GLN A 84 3.10 8.22 10.89
C GLN A 84 2.03 8.10 9.81
N HIS A 85 2.35 7.43 8.72
CA HIS A 85 1.34 7.03 7.73
C HIS A 85 0.43 5.94 8.31
N SER A 86 -0.82 5.95 7.91
CA SER A 86 -1.77 4.89 8.28
C SER A 86 -1.49 3.58 7.55
N ALA A 87 -2.04 2.46 8.05
CA ALA A 87 -1.78 1.13 7.51
C ALA A 87 -2.06 1.01 6.01
N ASP A 88 -3.16 1.57 5.54
CA ASP A 88 -3.56 1.60 4.13
C ASP A 88 -2.57 2.34 3.23
N TYR A 89 -1.89 3.36 3.76
CA TYR A 89 -0.88 4.10 3.01
C TYR A 89 0.51 3.46 3.13
N SER A 90 0.87 2.96 4.31
CA SER A 90 2.19 2.35 4.54
C SER A 90 2.44 1.12 3.69
N MET A 91 1.40 0.29 3.46
CA MET A 91 1.50 -0.92 2.63
C MET A 91 1.59 -0.63 1.12
N ARG A 92 1.58 0.62 0.70
CA ARG A 92 1.87 1.01 -0.70
C ARG A 92 3.35 0.97 -1.07
N GLY A 93 4.22 0.47 -0.20
CA GLY A 93 5.64 0.30 -0.48
C GLY A 93 6.44 1.61 -0.38
N LEU A 94 6.19 2.41 0.65
CA LEU A 94 6.93 3.65 0.92
C LEU A 94 8.42 3.42 1.13
N ALA A 95 8.77 2.28 1.72
CA ALA A 95 10.12 1.86 2.02
C ALA A 95 10.17 0.34 2.17
N THR A 96 11.32 -0.18 2.60
CA THR A 96 11.49 -1.60 2.90
C THR A 96 10.52 -2.06 3.98
N LEU A 97 9.99 -3.28 3.82
CA LEU A 97 9.07 -3.92 4.76
C LEU A 97 9.81 -5.07 5.44
N ARG A 98 9.74 -5.14 6.76
CA ARG A 98 10.14 -6.29 7.57
C ARG A 98 8.90 -6.95 8.14
N ILE A 99 8.84 -8.26 8.04
CA ILE A 99 7.79 -9.08 8.66
C ILE A 99 8.48 -10.08 9.56
N ASP A 100 8.10 -10.09 10.83
CA ASP A 100 8.54 -11.07 11.82
C ASP A 100 7.30 -11.86 12.28
N SER A 101 7.43 -13.17 12.45
CA SER A 101 6.35 -14.04 12.93
C SER A 101 6.48 -14.26 14.44
N GLU A 102 5.34 -14.27 15.11
CA GLU A 102 5.19 -14.75 16.47
C GLU A 102 4.54 -16.12 16.45
N ILE A 103 5.21 -17.11 17.04
CA ILE A 103 4.80 -18.52 17.04
C ILE A 103 4.55 -18.97 18.48
N ASP A 104 3.39 -19.61 18.70
CA ASP A 104 3.11 -20.30 19.96
C ASP A 104 4.07 -21.49 20.13
N PRO A 105 4.91 -21.51 21.17
CA PRO A 105 5.88 -22.57 21.37
C PRO A 105 5.26 -23.95 21.57
N ALA A 106 4.04 -24.02 22.13
CA ALA A 106 3.36 -25.27 22.44
C ALA A 106 2.69 -25.90 21.23
N THR A 107 2.06 -25.09 20.39
CA THR A 107 1.29 -25.54 19.23
C THR A 107 2.00 -25.37 17.89
N GLN A 108 3.09 -24.64 17.86
CA GLN A 108 3.84 -24.26 16.65
C GLN A 108 2.99 -23.52 15.61
N ARG A 109 1.92 -22.85 16.07
CA ARG A 109 1.04 -22.06 15.21
C ARG A 109 1.47 -20.58 15.24
N PHE A 110 1.28 -19.90 14.15
CA PHE A 110 1.40 -18.43 14.11
C PHE A 110 0.34 -17.80 15.00
N ILE A 111 0.78 -16.93 15.92
CA ILE A 111 -0.08 -16.09 16.77
C ILE A 111 -0.27 -14.72 16.12
N ALA A 112 0.79 -14.18 15.55
CA ALA A 112 0.79 -12.88 14.92
C ALA A 112 1.89 -12.74 13.87
N PHE A 113 1.70 -11.78 12.96
CA PHE A 113 2.77 -11.16 12.20
C PHE A 113 2.99 -9.72 12.69
N HIS A 114 4.26 -9.36 12.89
CA HIS A 114 4.68 -8.01 13.21
C HIS A 114 5.33 -7.40 11.98
N THR A 115 4.73 -6.33 11.45
CA THR A 115 5.29 -5.63 10.30
C THR A 115 5.96 -4.34 10.73
N ARG A 116 7.08 -4.03 10.09
CA ARG A 116 7.78 -2.76 10.24
C ARG A 116 8.12 -2.21 8.87
N ILE A 117 7.76 -0.96 8.64
CA ILE A 117 8.17 -0.20 7.45
C ILE A 117 9.37 0.67 7.82
N GLY A 118 10.40 0.72 6.97
CA GLY A 118 11.64 1.45 7.23
C GLY A 118 11.51 2.98 7.30
N PHE A 119 10.34 3.52 6.97
CA PHE A 119 10.05 4.94 7.04
C PHE A 119 9.20 5.24 8.29
N GLN A 120 9.64 6.21 9.12
CA GLN A 120 8.96 6.62 10.37
C GLN A 120 8.67 5.48 11.36
N SER A 121 9.40 4.37 11.27
CA SER A 121 9.27 3.21 12.19
C SER A 121 7.81 2.75 12.40
N MET A 122 7.04 2.67 11.32
CA MET A 122 5.64 2.25 11.36
C MET A 122 5.56 0.77 11.67
N GLU A 123 5.07 0.44 12.86
CA GLU A 123 4.93 -0.93 13.34
C GLU A 123 3.46 -1.31 13.45
N ARG A 124 3.13 -2.52 12.97
CA ARG A 124 1.77 -3.06 13.00
C ARG A 124 1.80 -4.51 13.41
N THR A 125 0.86 -4.90 14.26
CA THR A 125 0.63 -6.30 14.64
C THR A 125 -0.65 -6.80 13.96
N ILE A 126 -0.55 -7.96 13.32
CA ILE A 126 -1.65 -8.66 12.68
C ILE A 126 -1.88 -9.95 13.46
N TRP A 127 -2.96 -10.01 14.23
CA TRP A 127 -3.27 -11.13 15.10
C TRP A 127 -3.91 -12.29 14.33
N LEU A 128 -3.47 -13.52 14.60
CA LEU A 128 -3.92 -14.73 13.93
C LEU A 128 -4.62 -15.72 14.88
N ASP A 129 -4.82 -15.32 16.12
CA ASP A 129 -5.38 -16.14 17.19
C ASP A 129 -6.92 -16.10 17.29
N GLY A 130 -7.57 -15.43 16.35
CA GLY A 130 -9.03 -15.36 16.29
C GLY A 130 -9.67 -14.38 17.29
N ARG A 131 -8.87 -13.50 17.88
CA ARG A 131 -9.40 -12.48 18.79
C ARG A 131 -10.37 -11.53 18.09
N ALA A 132 -11.37 -11.05 18.82
CA ALA A 132 -12.31 -10.07 18.32
C ALA A 132 -11.67 -8.68 18.20
N HIS A 133 -12.18 -7.87 17.27
CA HIS A 133 -11.84 -6.45 17.20
C HIS A 133 -12.35 -5.71 18.44
N PRO A 134 -11.67 -4.62 18.84
CA PRO A 134 -12.14 -3.77 19.94
C PRO A 134 -13.53 -3.19 19.65
N PRO A 135 -14.28 -2.78 20.69
CA PRO A 135 -15.56 -2.10 20.50
C PRO A 135 -15.35 -0.74 19.79
N ALA A 136 -16.40 -0.24 19.13
CA ALA A 136 -16.31 0.94 18.26
C ALA A 136 -15.75 2.20 18.95
N GLU A 137 -15.90 2.29 20.28
CA GLU A 137 -15.42 3.43 21.08
C GLU A 137 -13.95 3.31 21.49
N ALA A 138 -13.28 2.23 21.13
CA ALA A 138 -11.87 2.05 21.46
C ALA A 138 -10.99 3.07 20.75
N ALA A 139 -9.82 3.33 21.32
CA ALA A 139 -8.89 4.31 20.77
C ALA A 139 -8.40 3.93 19.37
N HIS A 140 -8.43 4.88 18.45
CA HIS A 140 -7.90 4.74 17.11
C HIS A 140 -6.39 4.99 17.09
N THR A 141 -5.67 4.23 16.27
CA THR A 141 -4.22 4.36 16.06
C THR A 141 -3.89 4.58 14.59
N TRP A 142 -2.65 4.94 14.27
CA TRP A 142 -2.24 5.09 12.87
C TRP A 142 -2.24 3.75 12.12
N GLN A 143 -1.91 2.65 12.79
CA GLN A 143 -1.86 1.33 12.19
C GLN A 143 -3.15 0.51 12.41
N GLY A 144 -4.09 1.04 13.19
CA GLY A 144 -5.35 0.38 13.50
C GLY A 144 -5.18 -0.86 14.39
N PHE A 145 -6.22 -1.69 14.38
CA PHE A 145 -6.23 -3.02 14.99
C PHE A 145 -6.50 -4.05 13.88
N SER A 146 -5.62 -5.03 13.74
CA SER A 146 -5.63 -5.97 12.62
C SER A 146 -5.74 -7.41 13.08
N THR A 147 -6.65 -8.17 12.44
CA THR A 147 -6.75 -9.62 12.60
C THR A 147 -6.66 -10.28 11.23
N GLY A 148 -6.10 -11.48 11.17
CA GLY A 148 -5.94 -12.25 9.94
C GLY A 148 -6.59 -13.62 10.02
N VAL A 149 -7.16 -14.07 8.90
CA VAL A 149 -7.74 -15.39 8.73
C VAL A 149 -7.19 -16.01 7.45
N TRP A 150 -6.79 -17.27 7.54
CA TRP A 150 -6.29 -18.02 6.39
C TRP A 150 -7.42 -18.61 5.55
N ASP A 151 -7.32 -18.45 4.24
CA ASP A 151 -8.08 -19.17 3.24
C ASP A 151 -7.09 -19.84 2.28
N GLY A 152 -6.81 -21.12 2.49
CA GLY A 152 -5.72 -21.80 1.81
C GLY A 152 -4.38 -21.12 2.04
N ASN A 153 -3.76 -20.63 0.96
CA ASN A 153 -2.47 -19.91 1.00
C ASN A 153 -2.62 -18.38 1.01
N VAL A 154 -3.83 -17.87 1.10
CA VAL A 154 -4.12 -16.43 1.17
C VAL A 154 -4.40 -16.05 2.61
N LEU A 155 -3.71 -15.05 3.12
CA LEU A 155 -4.04 -14.43 4.40
C LEU A 155 -4.93 -13.22 4.15
N THR A 156 -6.18 -13.30 4.61
CA THR A 156 -7.12 -12.18 4.59
C THR A 156 -7.05 -11.45 5.93
N ILE A 157 -6.70 -10.17 5.89
CA ILE A 157 -6.50 -9.32 7.05
C ILE A 157 -7.60 -8.27 7.07
N THR A 158 -8.28 -8.11 8.20
CA THR A 158 -9.21 -7.01 8.45
C THR A 158 -8.60 -6.03 9.43
N THR A 159 -8.67 -4.72 9.13
CA THR A 159 -8.16 -3.65 10.00
C THR A 159 -9.22 -2.59 10.23
N THR A 160 -9.42 -2.26 11.49
CA THR A 160 -10.33 -1.20 11.96
C THR A 160 -9.60 -0.26 12.92
N HIS A 161 -10.29 0.73 13.48
CA HIS A 161 -9.74 1.67 14.47
C HIS A 161 -8.55 2.49 13.95
N LEU A 162 -8.61 2.88 12.69
CA LEU A 162 -7.63 3.73 12.05
C LEU A 162 -7.94 5.21 12.35
N LYS A 163 -6.92 6.01 12.66
CA LYS A 163 -7.05 7.47 12.72
C LYS A 163 -7.36 8.04 11.33
N ALA A 164 -8.02 9.21 11.31
CA ALA A 164 -8.20 9.97 10.08
C ALA A 164 -6.85 10.27 9.42
N TYR A 165 -6.77 10.07 8.11
CA TYR A 165 -5.57 10.29 7.33
C TYR A 165 -5.93 10.76 5.92
N TYR A 166 -5.12 10.45 4.91
CA TYR A 166 -5.46 10.67 3.51
C TYR A 166 -5.32 9.36 2.71
N LEU A 167 -6.16 9.21 1.70
CA LEU A 167 -6.05 8.15 0.70
C LEU A 167 -4.99 8.50 -0.35
N ARG A 168 -4.89 9.79 -0.66
CA ARG A 168 -3.95 10.39 -1.60
C ARG A 168 -3.35 11.65 -1.01
N ARG A 169 -2.05 11.89 -1.26
CA ARG A 169 -1.30 13.01 -0.67
C ARG A 169 -1.68 14.39 -1.20
N ASN A 170 -2.65 14.50 -2.05
CA ASN A 170 -3.22 15.74 -2.54
C ASN A 170 -4.51 16.17 -1.80
N GLY A 171 -4.69 15.68 -0.59
CA GLY A 171 -5.81 16.11 0.26
C GLY A 171 -7.03 15.20 0.25
N VAL A 172 -7.06 14.15 -0.58
CA VAL A 172 -8.14 13.16 -0.56
C VAL A 172 -8.13 12.41 0.77
N ALA A 173 -9.15 12.68 1.60
CA ALA A 173 -9.20 12.24 3.00
C ALA A 173 -9.63 10.77 3.14
N ALA A 174 -9.03 10.11 4.12
CA ALA A 174 -9.47 8.83 4.69
C ALA A 174 -10.06 9.07 6.08
N THR A 175 -11.26 8.55 6.35
CA THR A 175 -11.94 8.77 7.63
C THR A 175 -11.62 7.68 8.67
N PRO A 176 -11.89 7.93 9.95
CA PRO A 176 -11.71 6.91 10.99
C PRO A 176 -12.72 5.75 10.88
N LEU A 177 -13.81 5.93 10.12
CA LEU A 177 -14.84 4.91 9.93
C LEU A 177 -14.48 3.89 8.85
N ARG A 178 -13.34 4.09 8.16
CA ARG A 178 -12.91 3.15 7.13
C ARG A 178 -12.48 1.82 7.71
N THR A 179 -12.71 0.79 6.91
CA THR A 179 -12.22 -0.57 7.14
C THR A 179 -11.27 -0.95 6.01
N LEU A 180 -10.20 -1.66 6.34
CA LEU A 180 -9.31 -2.23 5.35
C LEU A 180 -9.49 -3.74 5.33
N THR A 181 -9.54 -4.30 4.12
CA THR A 181 -9.37 -5.72 3.89
C THR A 181 -8.15 -5.91 3.01
N GLU A 182 -7.19 -6.70 3.47
CA GLU A 182 -5.99 -6.99 2.72
C GLU A 182 -5.90 -8.49 2.42
N HIS A 183 -5.51 -8.83 1.21
CA HIS A 183 -5.20 -10.20 0.82
C HIS A 183 -3.71 -10.31 0.58
N TRP A 184 -3.03 -11.09 1.41
CA TRP A 184 -1.60 -11.32 1.28
C TRP A 184 -1.35 -12.67 0.64
N MET A 185 -0.58 -12.67 -0.44
CA MET A 185 -0.25 -13.84 -1.25
C MET A 185 1.27 -13.89 -1.46
N ARG A 186 1.87 -15.05 -1.18
CA ARG A 186 3.28 -15.27 -1.43
C ARG A 186 3.47 -16.30 -2.56
N HIS A 187 4.25 -15.93 -3.55
CA HIS A 187 4.66 -16.78 -4.66
C HIS A 187 6.20 -16.83 -4.72
N GLY A 188 6.80 -17.84 -4.07
CA GLY A 188 8.25 -17.94 -3.96
C GLY A 188 8.85 -16.74 -3.22
N GLU A 189 9.61 -15.93 -3.94
CA GLU A 189 10.26 -14.73 -3.43
C GLU A 189 9.42 -13.44 -3.58
N PHE A 190 8.19 -13.55 -4.05
CA PHE A 190 7.29 -12.41 -4.22
C PHE A 190 6.15 -12.45 -3.19
N LEU A 191 5.88 -11.30 -2.60
CA LEU A 191 4.70 -11.02 -1.77
C LEU A 191 3.84 -10.00 -2.51
N THR A 192 2.59 -10.36 -2.78
CA THR A 192 1.59 -9.43 -3.31
C THR A 192 0.55 -9.15 -2.24
N VAL A 193 0.28 -7.88 -2.03
CA VAL A 193 -0.76 -7.38 -1.11
C VAL A 193 -1.80 -6.64 -1.92
N VAL A 194 -3.03 -7.12 -1.90
CA VAL A 194 -4.19 -6.41 -2.44
C VAL A 194 -4.92 -5.77 -1.28
N THR A 195 -5.05 -4.46 -1.28
CA THR A 195 -5.73 -3.68 -0.23
C THR A 195 -7.04 -3.14 -0.77
N ILE A 196 -8.13 -3.45 -0.08
CA ILE A 196 -9.48 -2.95 -0.32
C ILE A 196 -9.81 -1.98 0.81
N ILE A 197 -10.09 -0.73 0.46
CA ILE A 197 -10.41 0.34 1.40
C ILE A 197 -11.89 0.65 1.25
N ASP A 198 -12.66 0.41 2.30
CA ASP A 198 -14.07 0.78 2.39
C ASP A 198 -14.20 1.96 3.36
N ASP A 199 -14.49 3.15 2.85
CA ASP A 199 -14.71 4.37 3.64
C ASP A 199 -16.10 4.93 3.32
N PRO A 200 -17.10 4.65 4.18
CA PRO A 200 -18.50 5.00 3.90
C PRO A 200 -18.77 6.52 3.90
N VAL A 201 -17.80 7.32 4.32
CA VAL A 201 -17.93 8.79 4.38
C VAL A 201 -17.32 9.46 3.17
N SER A 202 -16.19 8.93 2.68
CA SER A 202 -15.42 9.59 1.60
C SER A 202 -15.58 8.91 0.25
N LEU A 203 -15.90 7.62 0.22
CA LEU A 203 -15.93 6.83 -1.01
C LEU A 203 -17.36 6.48 -1.44
N THR A 204 -17.58 6.39 -2.75
CA THR A 204 -18.82 5.91 -3.36
C THR A 204 -18.84 4.41 -3.55
N GLU A 205 -17.66 3.80 -3.61
CA GLU A 205 -17.43 2.36 -3.73
C GLU A 205 -16.03 2.04 -3.13
N PRO A 206 -15.73 0.78 -2.80
CA PRO A 206 -14.41 0.43 -2.24
C PRO A 206 -13.26 0.75 -3.22
N LEU A 207 -12.19 1.36 -2.69
CA LEU A 207 -10.97 1.60 -3.43
C LEU A 207 -10.05 0.38 -3.32
N VAL A 208 -9.67 -0.20 -4.46
CA VAL A 208 -8.78 -1.36 -4.52
C VAL A 208 -7.42 -0.94 -5.03
N ARG A 209 -6.37 -1.39 -4.34
CA ARG A 209 -4.96 -1.18 -4.71
C ARG A 209 -4.17 -2.45 -4.54
N SER A 210 -3.10 -2.60 -5.30
CA SER A 210 -2.15 -3.69 -5.13
C SER A 210 -0.73 -3.17 -4.96
N GLN A 211 0.10 -3.94 -4.26
CA GLN A 211 1.52 -3.69 -4.11
C GLN A 211 2.25 -5.04 -4.08
N SER A 212 3.31 -5.13 -4.86
CA SER A 212 4.19 -6.30 -4.85
C SER A 212 5.53 -5.95 -4.22
N TRP A 213 6.10 -6.96 -3.58
CA TRP A 213 7.36 -6.91 -2.88
C TRP A 213 8.22 -8.10 -3.30
N VAL A 214 9.53 -7.96 -3.27
CA VAL A 214 10.47 -9.06 -3.48
C VAL A 214 11.26 -9.31 -2.20
N LEU A 215 11.48 -10.58 -1.88
CA LEU A 215 12.26 -11.00 -0.73
C LEU A 215 13.71 -10.50 -0.87
N ASP A 216 14.18 -9.81 0.15
CA ASP A 216 15.57 -9.31 0.25
C ASP A 216 16.23 -9.82 1.55
N PRO A 217 16.88 -10.99 1.48
CA PRO A 217 17.55 -11.56 2.67
C PRO A 217 18.68 -10.70 3.21
N GLY A 218 19.23 -9.82 2.40
CA GLY A 218 20.31 -8.90 2.79
C GLY A 218 19.83 -7.58 3.37
N GLN A 219 18.51 -7.41 3.52
CA GLN A 219 17.92 -6.16 3.97
C GLN A 219 18.46 -5.71 5.33
N ARG A 220 18.89 -4.46 5.37
CA ARG A 220 19.21 -3.75 6.61
C ARG A 220 18.17 -2.69 6.84
N MET A 221 17.38 -2.86 7.89
CA MET A 221 16.40 -1.86 8.30
C MET A 221 17.04 -0.96 9.36
N GLY A 222 17.26 0.30 9.01
CA GLY A 222 17.64 1.33 9.95
C GLY A 222 16.45 1.84 10.77
N THR A 223 16.71 2.48 11.89
CA THR A 223 15.72 3.29 12.60
C THR A 223 15.77 4.70 12.03
N THR A 224 14.67 5.16 11.45
CA THR A 224 14.54 6.56 11.04
C THR A 224 13.85 7.30 12.18
N GLN A 225 14.60 8.12 12.89
CA GLN A 225 14.02 9.08 13.85
C GLN A 225 13.52 10.28 13.08
N CYS A 226 12.39 10.82 13.50
CA CYS A 226 11.85 12.04 12.95
C CYS A 226 11.92 13.13 14.03
N GLU A 227 12.48 14.28 13.64
CA GLU A 227 12.55 15.47 14.47
C GLU A 227 11.73 16.59 13.82
N TYR A 228 11.06 17.38 14.65
CA TYR A 228 10.33 18.53 14.16
C TYR A 228 11.31 19.62 13.75
N VAL A 229 11.15 20.13 12.54
CA VAL A 229 11.89 21.28 12.05
C VAL A 229 10.90 22.37 11.68
N THR A 230 11.04 23.57 12.22
CA THR A 230 10.25 24.71 11.78
C THR A 230 10.84 25.23 10.47
N GLU A 231 10.29 24.75 9.35
CA GLU A 231 10.76 25.14 8.01
C GLU A 231 10.24 26.53 7.63
N ILE A 232 8.94 26.76 7.91
CA ILE A 232 8.29 28.03 7.64
C ILE A 232 7.67 28.50 8.97
N PRO A 233 8.20 29.56 9.59
CA PRO A 233 7.56 30.11 10.76
C PRO A 233 6.21 30.72 10.37
N ASP A 234 5.15 30.28 11.03
CA ASP A 234 3.82 30.87 10.88
C ASP A 234 3.60 32.00 11.90
N PRO A 235 3.88 33.26 11.55
CA PRO A 235 3.71 34.38 12.47
C PRO A 235 2.25 34.67 12.80
N ALA A 236 1.32 34.20 11.96
CA ALA A 236 -0.11 34.43 12.12
C ALA A 236 -0.83 33.26 12.82
N GLN A 237 -0.13 32.15 13.10
CA GLN A 237 -0.71 30.90 13.62
C GLN A 237 -1.90 30.41 12.78
N LEU A 238 -1.79 30.56 11.45
CA LEU A 238 -2.81 30.13 10.51
C LEU A 238 -2.70 28.62 10.29
N VAL A 239 -3.83 27.94 10.26
CA VAL A 239 -3.89 26.55 9.79
C VAL A 239 -3.92 26.59 8.26
N PRO A 240 -2.92 26.05 7.55
CA PRO A 240 -2.92 26.04 6.10
C PRO A 240 -4.17 25.35 5.55
N HIS A 241 -5.02 26.13 4.88
CA HIS A 241 -6.30 25.70 4.39
C HIS A 241 -6.88 26.75 3.43
N HIS A 242 -7.32 26.29 2.26
CA HIS A 242 -8.00 27.14 1.31
C HIS A 242 -9.52 27.10 1.53
N LEU A 243 -10.16 28.25 1.41
CA LEU A 243 -11.62 28.31 1.38
C LEU A 243 -12.15 27.69 0.06
N PRO A 244 -13.41 27.22 0.02
CA PRO A 244 -13.99 26.69 -1.21
C PRO A 244 -13.83 27.65 -2.39
N GLY A 245 -13.26 27.18 -3.49
CA GLY A 245 -13.02 27.95 -4.70
C GLY A 245 -11.85 28.93 -4.66
N SER A 246 -11.10 29.00 -3.56
CA SER A 246 -9.95 29.92 -3.44
C SER A 246 -8.58 29.25 -3.62
N ASN A 247 -8.51 27.94 -3.74
CA ASN A 247 -7.25 27.22 -3.91
C ASN A 247 -6.71 27.44 -5.34
N PRO A 248 -5.59 28.15 -5.52
CA PRO A 248 -5.05 28.46 -6.85
C PRO A 248 -4.41 27.25 -7.55
N TRP A 249 -4.12 26.18 -6.82
CA TRP A 249 -3.37 25.02 -7.31
C TRP A 249 -4.23 23.89 -7.89
N LEU A 250 -5.57 24.03 -7.83
CA LEU A 250 -6.48 22.98 -8.33
C LEU A 250 -6.40 22.73 -9.84
N LEU A 251 -5.82 23.66 -10.58
CA LEU A 251 -5.63 23.53 -12.03
C LEU A 251 -4.33 22.80 -12.40
N GLU A 252 -3.45 22.54 -11.42
CA GLU A 252 -2.10 22.06 -11.65
C GLU A 252 -2.05 20.80 -12.53
N PHE A 253 -2.85 19.80 -12.18
CA PHE A 253 -2.89 18.56 -12.97
C PHE A 253 -3.39 18.80 -14.40
N ALA A 254 -4.50 19.52 -14.54
CA ALA A 254 -5.07 19.83 -15.85
C ALA A 254 -4.09 20.62 -16.74
N GLU A 255 -3.40 21.59 -16.18
CA GLU A 255 -2.44 22.43 -16.88
C GLU A 255 -1.16 21.68 -17.25
N ASN A 256 -0.63 20.85 -16.35
CA ASN A 256 0.57 20.05 -16.59
C ASN A 256 0.43 19.10 -17.76
N TYR A 257 -0.74 18.51 -17.94
CA TYR A 257 -1.01 17.53 -18.99
C TYR A 257 -1.84 18.10 -20.18
N GLY A 258 -2.30 19.33 -20.06
CA GLY A 258 -3.17 19.95 -21.06
C GLY A 258 -4.52 19.23 -21.22
N LEU A 259 -5.10 18.80 -20.09
CA LEU A 259 -6.37 18.11 -20.02
C LEU A 259 -7.51 19.08 -19.65
N PRO A 260 -8.77 18.81 -20.04
CA PRO A 260 -9.91 19.61 -19.61
C PRO A 260 -10.06 19.52 -18.08
N TYR A 261 -10.13 20.67 -17.39
CA TYR A 261 -10.22 20.73 -15.94
C TYR A 261 -11.38 19.91 -15.37
N ASP A 262 -12.58 20.05 -15.93
CA ASP A 262 -13.76 19.32 -15.45
C ASP A 262 -13.62 17.80 -15.60
N ALA A 263 -12.88 17.35 -16.64
CA ALA A 263 -12.66 15.93 -16.89
C ALA A 263 -11.70 15.30 -15.85
N VAL A 264 -10.65 16.00 -15.44
CA VAL A 264 -9.68 15.46 -14.46
C VAL A 264 -10.24 15.42 -13.03
N ARG A 265 -11.36 16.07 -12.78
CA ARG A 265 -12.04 16.06 -11.49
C ARG A 265 -12.97 14.86 -11.31
N GLY A 266 -13.14 14.02 -12.32
CA GLY A 266 -13.88 12.78 -12.20
C GLY A 266 -13.22 11.81 -11.22
N GLY A 267 -14.03 10.93 -10.62
CA GLY A 267 -13.58 9.90 -9.68
C GLY A 267 -13.37 8.54 -10.35
N ALA A 268 -14.06 7.51 -9.86
CA ALA A 268 -13.99 6.14 -10.38
C ALA A 268 -14.35 6.05 -11.88
N GLU A 269 -15.27 6.87 -12.33
CA GLU A 269 -15.72 6.90 -13.74
C GLU A 269 -14.59 7.17 -14.74
N THR A 270 -13.51 7.82 -14.30
CA THR A 270 -12.35 8.10 -15.16
C THR A 270 -11.59 6.84 -15.58
N LEU A 271 -11.83 5.71 -14.91
CA LEU A 271 -11.25 4.42 -15.26
C LEU A 271 -11.95 3.76 -16.45
N TYR A 272 -13.17 4.20 -16.78
CA TYR A 272 -13.94 3.61 -17.88
C TYR A 272 -13.49 4.16 -19.23
N PRO A 273 -13.44 3.31 -20.29
CA PRO A 273 -13.02 3.74 -21.63
C PRO A 273 -13.86 4.88 -22.19
N GLU A 274 -15.16 4.91 -21.89
CA GLU A 274 -16.10 5.95 -22.34
C GLU A 274 -15.73 7.31 -21.76
N TYR A 275 -15.28 7.36 -20.50
CA TYR A 275 -14.86 8.60 -19.87
C TYR A 275 -13.57 9.15 -20.50
N ARG A 276 -12.67 8.29 -20.95
CA ARG A 276 -11.45 8.70 -21.66
C ARG A 276 -11.73 9.46 -22.95
N LEU A 277 -12.86 9.20 -23.59
CA LEU A 277 -13.28 9.98 -24.75
C LEU A 277 -13.63 11.43 -24.40
N VAL A 278 -14.16 11.66 -23.19
CA VAL A 278 -14.46 13.01 -22.66
C VAL A 278 -13.17 13.72 -22.25
N MET A 279 -12.28 13.00 -21.58
CA MET A 279 -10.98 13.54 -21.15
C MET A 279 -10.08 13.86 -22.34
N GLY A 280 -10.14 13.04 -23.39
CA GLY A 280 -9.24 13.13 -24.54
C GLY A 280 -7.81 12.69 -24.20
N PRO A 281 -6.91 12.69 -25.20
CA PRO A 281 -5.49 12.45 -24.97
C PRO A 281 -4.85 13.68 -24.31
N PRO A 282 -3.81 13.50 -23.48
CA PRO A 282 -3.02 14.62 -22.99
C PRO A 282 -2.50 15.46 -24.15
N ALA A 283 -2.72 16.76 -24.10
CA ALA A 283 -2.20 17.70 -25.11
C ALA A 283 -0.71 18.01 -24.91
N LYS A 284 -0.17 17.67 -23.75
CA LYS A 284 1.24 17.79 -23.42
C LYS A 284 1.78 16.41 -23.03
N PRO A 285 3.07 16.10 -23.34
CA PRO A 285 3.70 14.91 -22.81
C PRO A 285 3.73 15.01 -21.27
N PRO A 286 3.69 13.87 -20.56
CA PRO A 286 3.91 13.90 -19.13
C PRO A 286 5.26 14.56 -18.82
N PRO A 287 5.34 15.41 -17.78
CA PRO A 287 6.59 15.99 -17.36
C PRO A 287 7.60 14.87 -17.10
N GLU A 288 8.87 15.09 -17.47
CA GLU A 288 9.91 14.14 -17.11
C GLU A 288 9.96 14.02 -15.58
N GLN A 289 10.14 12.80 -15.07
CA GLN A 289 10.19 12.58 -13.62
C GLN A 289 11.18 13.52 -12.91
N CYS A 290 12.29 13.82 -13.55
CA CYS A 290 13.31 14.73 -13.02
C CYS A 290 12.87 16.19 -12.98
N GLU A 291 11.93 16.59 -13.82
CA GLU A 291 11.39 17.96 -13.82
C GLU A 291 10.37 18.15 -12.70
N VAL A 292 9.57 17.11 -12.42
CA VAL A 292 8.53 17.16 -11.38
C VAL A 292 9.10 16.90 -9.98
N TYR A 293 10.08 15.99 -9.87
CA TYR A 293 10.45 15.45 -8.57
C TYR A 293 11.79 15.92 -8.03
N CYS A 294 12.63 16.60 -8.79
CA CYS A 294 13.97 17.07 -8.38
C CYS A 294 14.87 16.00 -7.69
N ILE A 295 14.51 14.72 -7.79
CA ILE A 295 15.10 13.60 -7.03
C ILE A 295 16.00 12.73 -7.92
N CYS A 296 16.04 13.01 -9.22
CA CYS A 296 16.71 12.14 -10.19
C CYS A 296 18.23 12.11 -10.06
N SER A 297 18.83 12.82 -9.14
CA SER A 297 20.30 13.00 -9.19
C SER A 297 21.11 12.00 -8.37
N THR A 298 20.58 11.40 -7.30
CA THR A 298 21.43 10.56 -6.43
C THR A 298 20.72 9.44 -5.70
N LEU A 299 19.43 9.55 -5.44
CA LEU A 299 18.67 8.53 -4.67
C LEU A 299 17.81 7.65 -5.57
N PHE A 300 17.41 8.16 -6.72
CA PHE A 300 16.56 7.45 -7.67
C PHE A 300 17.15 7.65 -9.07
N ASP A 301 18.02 6.75 -9.47
CA ASP A 301 18.52 6.73 -10.85
C ASP A 301 17.33 6.47 -11.79
N CYS A 302 16.92 7.49 -12.52
CA CYS A 302 15.86 7.39 -13.52
C CYS A 302 16.23 6.45 -14.68
N GLN A 303 17.52 6.14 -14.82
CA GLN A 303 18.07 5.18 -15.77
C GLN A 303 18.36 3.84 -15.08
N ARG A 304 17.33 3.24 -14.54
CA ARG A 304 17.47 1.99 -13.84
C ARG A 304 18.01 0.89 -14.76
N GLU A 305 19.05 0.17 -14.33
CA GLU A 305 19.47 -1.05 -15.02
C GLU A 305 18.30 -2.07 -15.02
N PRO A 306 17.99 -2.69 -16.18
CA PRO A 306 16.96 -3.71 -16.25
C PRO A 306 17.20 -4.81 -15.21
N GLY A 307 16.14 -5.15 -14.45
CA GLY A 307 16.20 -6.20 -13.43
C GLY A 307 16.67 -5.76 -12.04
N THR A 308 16.77 -4.44 -11.78
CA THR A 308 17.04 -3.90 -10.45
C THR A 308 15.81 -3.25 -9.81
N THR A 309 15.76 -3.24 -8.48
CA THR A 309 14.75 -2.51 -7.70
C THR A 309 15.16 -1.04 -7.54
N LEU A 310 14.25 -0.17 -7.08
CA LEU A 310 14.51 1.26 -6.82
C LEU A 310 15.68 1.52 -5.87
N PHE A 311 16.00 0.57 -4.99
CA PHE A 311 17.07 0.68 -4.00
C PHE A 311 18.28 -0.20 -4.34
N GLY A 312 18.46 -0.55 -5.62
CA GLY A 312 19.62 -1.30 -6.09
C GLY A 312 19.60 -2.81 -5.82
N GLY A 313 18.51 -3.34 -5.24
CA GLY A 313 18.33 -4.79 -5.11
C GLY A 313 18.07 -5.42 -6.48
N ARG A 314 18.51 -6.67 -6.69
CA ARG A 314 18.23 -7.42 -7.92
C ARG A 314 16.90 -8.13 -7.83
N LEU A 315 16.16 -8.12 -8.92
CA LEU A 315 14.97 -8.96 -9.05
C LEU A 315 15.38 -10.45 -9.16
N PRO A 316 14.68 -11.37 -8.50
CA PRO A 316 14.88 -12.79 -8.69
C PRO A 316 14.78 -13.18 -10.17
N GLY A 317 15.74 -13.97 -10.66
CA GLY A 317 15.78 -14.39 -12.06
C GLY A 317 16.29 -13.34 -13.04
N ALA A 318 16.70 -12.15 -12.59
CA ALA A 318 17.35 -11.18 -13.46
C ALA A 318 18.72 -11.71 -13.95
N PRO A 319 19.07 -11.58 -15.25
CA PRO A 319 20.33 -12.07 -15.78
C PRO A 319 21.52 -11.39 -15.07
N PRO A 320 22.66 -12.08 -14.92
CA PRO A 320 23.88 -11.46 -14.39
C PRO A 320 24.26 -10.24 -15.24
N ASN A 321 24.77 -9.18 -14.61
CA ASN A 321 25.15 -7.94 -15.27
C ASN A 321 25.97 -8.21 -16.53
N GLY A 322 25.48 -7.70 -17.65
CA GLY A 322 26.36 -7.41 -18.76
C GLY A 322 27.41 -6.36 -18.33
N PRO A 323 28.52 -6.23 -19.03
CA PRO A 323 29.54 -5.25 -18.68
C PRO A 323 28.91 -3.87 -18.59
N SER A 324 29.07 -3.19 -17.45
CA SER A 324 28.58 -1.83 -17.22
C SER A 324 29.20 -0.89 -18.27
N SER A 325 28.40 -0.47 -19.21
CA SER A 325 28.75 0.67 -20.05
C SER A 325 28.60 1.92 -19.19
N SER A 326 29.64 2.27 -18.46
CA SER A 326 29.73 3.57 -17.83
C SER A 326 29.59 4.65 -18.90
N PRO A 327 28.65 5.59 -18.86
CA PRO A 327 28.65 6.72 -19.75
C PRO A 327 29.85 7.55 -19.40
N SER A 328 30.74 7.69 -20.38
CA SER A 328 31.87 8.64 -20.35
C SER A 328 31.35 10.04 -20.07
N SER A 329 31.70 10.57 -18.91
CA SER A 329 31.50 11.97 -18.56
C SER A 329 32.43 12.86 -19.41
N ALA A 330 31.99 13.19 -20.60
CA ALA A 330 32.58 14.28 -21.39
C ALA A 330 31.80 15.55 -21.04
N VAL A 331 32.26 16.30 -20.05
CA VAL A 331 31.91 17.70 -19.86
C VAL A 331 32.67 18.49 -20.92
N PRO A 332 32.05 19.22 -21.86
CA PRO A 332 32.74 20.20 -22.70
C PRO A 332 33.10 21.41 -21.87
N ARG A 333 34.32 21.88 -22.04
CA ARG A 333 34.82 23.14 -21.48
C ARG A 333 34.18 24.35 -22.17
#